data_e4763f6f87766f32548795bd24df2739
#
_entry.id   e4763f6f87766f32548795bd24df2739
#
_cell.length_a   1.000
_cell.length_b   1.000
_cell.length_c   1.000
_cell.angle_alpha   90.00
_cell.angle_beta   90.00
_cell.angle_gamma   90.00
#
_symmetry.space_group_name_H-M   'P 1'
#
loop_
_entity.id
_entity.type
_entity.pdbx_description
1 polymer ?
#
loop_
_entity_poly.entity_id
_entity_poly.type
_entity_poly.pdbx_seq_one_letter_code
_entity_poly.pdbx_strand_id
1 'polypeptide(L)'
;MKSLIVGKGQVGTSLFEVVSPFHETLIKDVEDLEAEDVEVLHLCFPYTDKFIEAANVYIAKYQPKLTINHASVPVGTTEKLSGNCVYSPIRGKHPNMANDIKVFTKFVAGEKEASDLAREYFVSCNLETVWVQNIRSLEFCKLMSNVRYGYEICFMQEAERIANKLGADINMFLFFEADYNSGYDKLNQGNMKRPLLYGGLIGGHCVMQNADIINEQAPSEMINWMRFSNIKKSIEKGE
;
A
#
# COMPACT_ATOMS: atom_id res chain seq x y z
N MET A 1 16.41 -13.82 -13.97
CA MET A 1 16.90 -12.42 -13.96
C MET A 1 17.61 -12.15 -12.64
N LYS A 2 18.59 -11.26 -12.63
CA LYS A 2 19.23 -10.78 -11.40
C LYS A 2 18.51 -9.55 -10.90
N SER A 3 18.03 -9.57 -9.68
CA SER A 3 17.27 -8.48 -9.08
C SER A 3 17.91 -7.95 -7.81
N LEU A 4 17.74 -6.66 -7.56
CA LEU A 4 18.16 -5.97 -6.35
C LEU A 4 16.99 -5.26 -5.69
N ILE A 5 16.78 -5.55 -4.41
CA ILE A 5 15.77 -4.87 -3.59
C ILE A 5 16.50 -3.85 -2.69
N VAL A 6 16.11 -2.58 -2.79
CA VAL A 6 16.59 -1.50 -1.93
C VAL A 6 15.51 -1.17 -0.90
N GLY A 7 15.86 -1.35 0.36
CA GLY A 7 14.99 -1.24 1.54
C GLY A 7 14.71 -2.61 2.17
N LYS A 8 15.30 -2.89 3.33
CA LYS A 8 15.13 -4.13 4.14
C LYS A 8 13.98 -4.04 5.15
N GLY A 9 13.06 -3.07 4.95
CA GLY A 9 11.84 -2.99 5.74
C GLY A 9 10.87 -4.14 5.43
N GLN A 10 9.69 -4.05 6.00
CA GLN A 10 8.64 -5.07 5.88
C GLN A 10 8.28 -5.40 4.43
N VAL A 11 8.17 -4.38 3.57
CA VAL A 11 7.86 -4.56 2.15
C VAL A 11 8.99 -5.29 1.43
N GLY A 12 10.23 -4.80 1.58
CA GLY A 12 11.37 -5.38 0.87
C GLY A 12 11.68 -6.81 1.32
N THR A 13 11.63 -7.10 2.61
CA THR A 13 11.84 -8.46 3.15
C THR A 13 10.76 -9.43 2.67
N SER A 14 9.49 -9.02 2.70
CA SER A 14 8.40 -9.85 2.19
C SER A 14 8.48 -10.08 0.68
N LEU A 15 8.87 -9.06 -0.08
CA LEU A 15 9.09 -9.19 -1.51
C LEU A 15 10.27 -10.15 -1.80
N PHE A 16 11.37 -10.04 -1.03
CA PHE A 16 12.52 -10.93 -1.14
C PHE A 16 12.11 -12.41 -0.96
N GLU A 17 11.32 -12.71 0.06
CA GLU A 17 10.80 -14.08 0.30
C GLU A 17 9.99 -14.62 -0.88
N VAL A 18 9.31 -13.73 -1.63
CA VAL A 18 8.46 -14.12 -2.75
C VAL A 18 9.26 -14.32 -4.04
N VAL A 19 10.25 -13.48 -4.31
CA VAL A 19 10.94 -13.49 -5.62
C VAL A 19 12.25 -14.26 -5.62
N SER A 20 12.95 -14.37 -4.48
CA SER A 20 14.25 -15.06 -4.39
C SER A 20 14.22 -16.57 -4.72
N PRO A 21 13.10 -17.30 -4.58
CA PRO A 21 13.03 -18.69 -5.07
C PRO A 21 13.09 -18.84 -6.60
N PHE A 22 12.84 -17.76 -7.35
CA PHE A 22 12.73 -17.77 -8.81
C PHE A 22 13.85 -17.00 -9.51
N HIS A 23 14.46 -16.04 -8.80
CA HIS A 23 15.47 -15.14 -9.35
C HIS A 23 16.67 -15.01 -8.42
N GLU A 24 17.85 -14.80 -9.00
CA GLU A 24 19.00 -14.34 -8.23
C GLU A 24 18.68 -12.97 -7.64
N THR A 25 18.42 -12.91 -6.33
CA THR A 25 17.91 -11.72 -5.68
C THR A 25 18.82 -11.27 -4.55
N LEU A 26 19.26 -10.02 -4.63
CA LEU A 26 19.99 -9.33 -3.57
C LEU A 26 19.06 -8.38 -2.84
N ILE A 27 19.32 -8.15 -1.57
CA ILE A 27 18.59 -7.16 -0.77
C ILE A 27 19.56 -6.32 0.06
N LYS A 28 19.40 -5.01 0.02
CA LYS A 28 20.20 -4.05 0.80
C LYS A 28 19.30 -3.04 1.52
N ASP A 29 19.85 -2.37 2.52
CA ASP A 29 19.27 -1.19 3.13
C ASP A 29 20.15 0.04 2.86
N VAL A 30 20.64 0.69 3.91
CA VAL A 30 21.49 1.89 3.79
C VAL A 30 22.96 1.57 3.48
N GLU A 31 23.39 0.35 3.81
CA GLU A 31 24.75 -0.11 3.52
C GLU A 31 25.05 -0.07 2.01
N ASP A 32 26.29 0.24 1.66
CA ASP A 32 26.70 0.16 0.26
C ASP A 32 26.83 -1.30 -0.17
N LEU A 33 26.38 -1.59 -1.39
CA LEU A 33 26.43 -2.91 -1.99
C LEU A 33 26.92 -2.77 -3.43
N GLU A 34 28.02 -3.43 -3.73
CA GLU A 34 28.45 -3.60 -5.09
C GLU A 34 27.72 -4.78 -5.71
N ALA A 35 26.99 -4.53 -6.79
CA ALA A 35 26.26 -5.53 -7.55
C ALA A 35 26.37 -5.18 -9.03
N GLU A 36 26.86 -6.12 -9.81
CA GLU A 36 26.95 -6.01 -11.26
C GLU A 36 25.75 -6.72 -11.90
N ASP A 37 25.44 -6.37 -13.14
CA ASP A 37 24.39 -6.99 -13.96
C ASP A 37 23.00 -7.04 -13.32
N VAL A 38 22.62 -5.99 -12.57
CA VAL A 38 21.27 -5.87 -12.02
C VAL A 38 20.29 -5.60 -13.16
N GLU A 39 19.40 -6.55 -13.43
CA GLU A 39 18.39 -6.41 -14.48
C GLU A 39 17.12 -5.71 -13.94
N VAL A 40 16.72 -6.04 -12.69
CA VAL A 40 15.52 -5.49 -12.06
C VAL A 40 15.87 -4.86 -10.71
N LEU A 41 15.55 -3.58 -10.57
CA LEU A 41 15.72 -2.82 -9.34
C LEU A 41 14.37 -2.59 -8.67
N HIS A 42 14.21 -3.03 -7.43
CA HIS A 42 13.01 -2.79 -6.62
C HIS A 42 13.27 -1.69 -5.60
N LEU A 43 12.44 -0.64 -5.61
CA LEU A 43 12.46 0.43 -4.62
C LEU A 43 11.41 0.15 -3.53
N CYS A 44 11.88 -0.20 -2.33
CA CYS A 44 11.06 -0.60 -1.20
C CYS A 44 11.29 0.26 0.06
N PHE A 45 11.95 1.42 -0.08
CA PHE A 45 12.19 2.35 1.02
C PHE A 45 11.09 3.42 1.12
N PRO A 46 10.90 4.04 2.31
CA PRO A 46 9.84 5.01 2.53
C PRO A 46 10.00 6.28 1.68
N TYR A 47 8.85 6.89 1.33
CA TYR A 47 8.84 8.21 0.71
C TYR A 47 9.34 9.29 1.70
N THR A 48 10.22 10.14 1.20
CA THR A 48 10.67 11.39 1.82
C THR A 48 10.84 12.44 0.71
N ASP A 49 11.07 13.69 1.06
CA ASP A 49 11.34 14.76 0.08
C ASP A 49 12.54 14.47 -0.84
N LYS A 50 13.46 13.59 -0.39
CA LYS A 50 14.62 13.14 -1.16
C LYS A 50 14.40 11.82 -1.91
N PHE A 51 13.18 11.29 -1.93
CA PHE A 51 12.90 9.98 -2.53
C PHE A 51 13.34 9.89 -3.99
N ILE A 52 12.97 10.89 -4.81
CA ILE A 52 13.31 10.91 -6.24
C ILE A 52 14.81 10.97 -6.46
N GLU A 53 15.51 11.83 -5.69
CA GLU A 53 16.97 11.95 -5.74
C GLU A 53 17.63 10.60 -5.38
N ALA A 54 17.27 10.02 -4.26
CA ALA A 54 17.79 8.74 -3.79
C ALA A 54 17.51 7.60 -4.79
N ALA A 55 16.31 7.52 -5.32
CA ALA A 55 15.93 6.52 -6.32
C ALA A 55 16.80 6.66 -7.59
N ASN A 56 16.98 7.89 -8.10
CA ASN A 56 17.77 8.14 -9.27
C ASN A 56 19.27 7.85 -9.05
N VAL A 57 19.81 8.02 -7.84
CA VAL A 57 21.18 7.59 -7.49
C VAL A 57 21.31 6.08 -7.62
N TYR A 58 20.35 5.28 -7.12
CA TYR A 58 20.38 3.83 -7.28
C TYR A 58 20.22 3.41 -8.75
N ILE A 59 19.32 4.05 -9.49
CA ILE A 59 19.13 3.77 -10.93
C ILE A 59 20.42 4.06 -11.70
N ALA A 60 21.09 5.18 -11.44
CA ALA A 60 22.35 5.53 -12.08
C ALA A 60 23.51 4.58 -11.69
N LYS A 61 23.58 4.14 -10.43
CA LYS A 61 24.59 3.21 -9.94
C LYS A 61 24.46 1.82 -10.58
N TYR A 62 23.26 1.25 -10.59
CA TYR A 62 23.04 -0.14 -11.00
C TYR A 62 22.62 -0.29 -12.45
N GLN A 63 22.21 0.77 -13.13
CA GLN A 63 21.76 0.80 -14.53
C GLN A 63 20.83 -0.37 -14.91
N PRO A 64 19.73 -0.60 -14.14
CA PRO A 64 18.85 -1.72 -14.36
C PRO A 64 18.10 -1.59 -15.69
N LYS A 65 17.71 -2.72 -16.29
CA LYS A 65 16.80 -2.74 -17.44
C LYS A 65 15.40 -2.26 -17.05
N LEU A 66 15.02 -2.49 -15.79
CA LEU A 66 13.71 -2.17 -15.23
C LEU A 66 13.83 -1.72 -13.78
N THR A 67 13.17 -0.64 -13.43
CA THR A 67 12.97 -0.21 -12.04
C THR A 67 11.51 -0.35 -11.65
N ILE A 68 11.23 -0.98 -10.52
CA ILE A 68 9.87 -1.18 -9.99
C ILE A 68 9.74 -0.42 -8.67
N ASN A 69 8.92 0.63 -8.65
CA ASN A 69 8.60 1.36 -7.44
C ASN A 69 7.45 0.69 -6.69
N HIS A 70 7.69 0.29 -5.43
CA HIS A 70 6.70 -0.30 -4.52
C HIS A 70 6.26 0.63 -3.40
N ALA A 71 6.95 1.76 -3.23
CA ALA A 71 6.70 2.68 -2.15
C ALA A 71 5.35 3.39 -2.27
N SER A 72 4.75 3.74 -1.13
CA SER A 72 3.61 4.67 -1.13
C SER A 72 4.17 6.08 -1.33
N VAL A 73 3.83 6.70 -2.45
CA VAL A 73 4.40 7.97 -2.90
C VAL A 73 3.29 8.93 -3.33
N PRO A 74 3.53 10.25 -3.34
CA PRO A 74 2.63 11.22 -3.96
C PRO A 74 2.34 10.89 -5.42
N VAL A 75 1.13 11.21 -5.86
CA VAL A 75 0.68 10.96 -7.25
C VAL A 75 1.58 11.71 -8.25
N GLY A 76 2.11 10.98 -9.22
CA GLY A 76 3.05 11.50 -10.21
C GLY A 76 4.53 11.41 -9.81
N THR A 77 4.87 10.66 -8.75
CA THR A 77 6.25 10.49 -8.31
C THR A 77 7.03 9.54 -9.22
N THR A 78 6.46 8.38 -9.55
CA THR A 78 7.17 7.37 -10.36
C THR A 78 7.49 7.87 -11.76
N GLU A 79 6.67 8.75 -12.33
CA GLU A 79 6.94 9.39 -13.63
C GLU A 79 8.18 10.31 -13.64
N LYS A 80 8.69 10.70 -12.48
CA LYS A 80 9.88 11.56 -12.32
C LYS A 80 11.16 10.75 -12.14
N LEU A 81 11.07 9.43 -12.08
CA LEU A 81 12.23 8.56 -11.98
C LEU A 81 12.86 8.36 -13.35
N SER A 82 14.19 8.18 -13.37
CA SER A 82 14.96 8.00 -14.60
C SER A 82 14.81 6.58 -15.16
N GLY A 83 14.93 6.43 -16.48
CA GLY A 83 14.95 5.11 -17.14
C GLY A 83 13.58 4.44 -17.21
N ASN A 84 13.58 3.13 -17.42
CA ASN A 84 12.36 2.32 -17.54
C ASN A 84 11.78 2.03 -16.16
N CYS A 85 10.83 2.86 -15.73
CA CYS A 85 10.21 2.75 -14.42
C CYS A 85 8.74 2.37 -14.50
N VAL A 86 8.32 1.48 -13.61
CA VAL A 86 6.93 1.13 -13.38
C VAL A 86 6.56 1.30 -11.91
N TYR A 87 5.29 1.56 -11.65
CA TYR A 87 4.73 1.52 -10.32
C TYR A 87 4.01 0.19 -10.09
N SER A 88 4.31 -0.49 -8.98
CA SER A 88 3.66 -1.74 -8.61
C SER A 88 3.54 -1.86 -7.10
N PRO A 89 2.50 -1.27 -6.50
CA PRO A 89 2.36 -1.24 -5.05
C PRO A 89 2.21 -2.63 -4.44
N ILE A 90 2.72 -2.79 -3.23
CA ILE A 90 2.45 -3.97 -2.42
C ILE A 90 1.13 -3.80 -1.68
N ARG A 91 0.32 -4.86 -1.70
CA ARG A 91 -0.88 -5.02 -0.87
C ARG A 91 -0.65 -6.16 0.09
N GLY A 92 -1.07 -5.99 1.33
CA GLY A 92 -0.91 -6.99 2.36
C GLY A 92 -0.86 -6.38 3.76
N LYS A 93 -0.97 -7.24 4.76
CA LYS A 93 -1.01 -6.88 6.17
C LYS A 93 0.07 -7.67 6.94
N HIS A 94 0.73 -7.01 7.88
CA HIS A 94 1.63 -7.70 8.80
C HIS A 94 0.88 -8.66 9.72
N PRO A 95 1.52 -9.79 10.08
CA PRO A 95 2.86 -10.26 9.66
C PRO A 95 2.87 -11.09 8.36
N ASN A 96 1.72 -11.27 7.70
CA ASN A 96 1.55 -12.24 6.60
C ASN A 96 1.80 -11.65 5.19
N MET A 97 2.49 -10.53 5.08
CA MET A 97 2.62 -9.78 3.82
C MET A 97 3.17 -10.62 2.66
N ALA A 98 4.12 -11.52 2.89
CA ALA A 98 4.65 -12.39 1.84
C ALA A 98 3.57 -13.33 1.26
N ASN A 99 2.70 -13.89 2.10
CA ASN A 99 1.56 -14.69 1.64
C ASN A 99 0.52 -13.83 0.91
N ASP A 100 0.26 -12.63 1.40
CA ASP A 100 -0.67 -11.70 0.78
C ASP A 100 -0.19 -11.29 -0.62
N ILE A 101 1.13 -11.06 -0.82
CA ILE A 101 1.72 -10.77 -2.14
C ILE A 101 1.43 -11.91 -3.14
N LYS A 102 1.45 -13.16 -2.69
CA LYS A 102 1.17 -14.33 -3.54
C LYS A 102 -0.31 -14.48 -3.92
N VAL A 103 -1.21 -13.95 -3.09
CA VAL A 103 -2.67 -14.08 -3.28
C VAL A 103 -3.24 -12.90 -4.07
N PHE A 104 -2.76 -11.68 -3.79
CA PHE A 104 -3.28 -10.50 -4.45
C PHE A 104 -2.65 -10.29 -5.83
N THR A 105 -3.50 -10.07 -6.84
CA THR A 105 -3.05 -9.66 -8.19
C THR A 105 -2.08 -8.48 -8.12
N LYS A 106 -0.93 -8.59 -8.75
CA LYS A 106 0.06 -7.51 -8.89
C LYS A 106 -0.37 -6.54 -9.98
N PHE A 107 -0.75 -5.34 -9.59
CA PHE A 107 -0.96 -4.25 -10.54
C PHE A 107 0.38 -3.66 -10.93
N VAL A 108 0.58 -3.44 -12.21
CA VAL A 108 1.78 -2.83 -12.80
C VAL A 108 1.35 -1.67 -13.68
N ALA A 109 1.84 -0.46 -13.40
CA ALA A 109 1.54 0.73 -14.19
C ALA A 109 2.82 1.38 -14.73
N GLY A 110 2.80 1.72 -16.01
CA GLY A 110 3.91 2.36 -16.71
C GLY A 110 3.75 2.25 -18.21
N GLU A 111 4.78 2.72 -18.92
CA GLU A 111 4.88 2.53 -20.36
C GLU A 111 4.84 1.04 -20.70
N LYS A 112 4.27 0.72 -21.88
CA LYS A 112 3.93 -0.66 -22.23
C LYS A 112 5.15 -1.60 -22.16
N GLU A 113 6.27 -1.21 -22.72
CA GLU A 113 7.48 -2.04 -22.76
C GLU A 113 8.01 -2.34 -21.35
N ALA A 114 8.13 -1.32 -20.50
CA ALA A 114 8.56 -1.50 -19.11
C ALA A 114 7.56 -2.35 -18.31
N SER A 115 6.26 -2.16 -18.57
CA SER A 115 5.20 -2.93 -17.91
C SER A 115 5.16 -4.38 -18.36
N ASP A 116 5.45 -4.67 -19.63
CA ASP A 116 5.54 -6.04 -20.13
C ASP A 116 6.72 -6.78 -19.47
N LEU A 117 7.90 -6.15 -19.36
CA LEU A 117 9.05 -6.70 -18.62
C LEU A 117 8.71 -6.98 -17.15
N ALA A 118 8.03 -6.03 -16.48
CA ALA A 118 7.62 -6.21 -15.08
C ALA A 118 6.62 -7.36 -14.92
N ARG A 119 5.69 -7.50 -15.87
CA ARG A 119 4.71 -8.59 -15.86
C ARG A 119 5.38 -9.94 -16.08
N GLU A 120 6.28 -10.07 -17.05
CA GLU A 120 7.09 -11.28 -17.27
C GLU A 120 7.86 -11.67 -16.01
N TYR A 121 8.50 -10.69 -15.35
CA TYR A 121 9.19 -10.91 -14.09
C TYR A 121 8.28 -11.46 -13.00
N PHE A 122 7.12 -10.85 -12.76
CA PHE A 122 6.20 -11.30 -11.71
C PHE A 122 5.48 -12.61 -12.06
N VAL A 123 5.12 -12.82 -13.32
CA VAL A 123 4.54 -14.08 -13.79
C VAL A 123 5.53 -15.25 -13.60
N SER A 124 6.83 -15.03 -13.83
CA SER A 124 7.85 -16.06 -13.56
C SER A 124 8.01 -16.37 -12.06
N CYS A 125 7.52 -15.47 -11.18
CA CYS A 125 7.39 -15.72 -9.73
C CYS A 125 6.03 -16.35 -9.34
N ASN A 126 5.24 -16.84 -10.30
CA ASN A 126 3.87 -17.34 -10.09
C ASN A 126 2.89 -16.31 -9.51
N LEU A 127 3.08 -15.04 -9.82
CA LEU A 127 2.18 -13.96 -9.39
C LEU A 127 1.23 -13.58 -10.53
N GLU A 128 -0.06 -13.52 -10.22
CA GLU A 128 -1.04 -12.95 -11.12
C GLU A 128 -0.79 -11.45 -11.31
N THR A 129 -0.78 -10.97 -12.56
CA THR A 129 -0.48 -9.57 -12.87
C THR A 129 -1.51 -8.93 -13.78
N VAL A 130 -1.78 -7.65 -13.54
CA VAL A 130 -2.64 -6.80 -14.39
C VAL A 130 -1.89 -5.52 -14.73
N TRP A 131 -1.88 -5.18 -16.02
CA TRP A 131 -1.36 -3.90 -16.49
C TRP A 131 -2.39 -2.79 -16.37
N VAL A 132 -1.92 -1.61 -15.93
CA VAL A 132 -2.69 -0.38 -15.87
C VAL A 132 -1.89 0.70 -16.62
N GLN A 133 -2.49 1.34 -17.60
CA GLN A 133 -1.78 2.31 -18.42
C GLN A 133 -1.28 3.52 -17.62
N ASN A 134 -2.05 4.01 -16.68
CA ASN A 134 -1.81 5.29 -16.00
C ASN A 134 -1.19 5.08 -14.62
N ILE A 135 0.09 5.47 -14.48
CA ILE A 135 0.85 5.40 -13.21
C ILE A 135 0.16 6.21 -12.11
N ARG A 136 -0.27 7.44 -12.40
CA ARG A 136 -0.92 8.32 -11.41
C ARG A 136 -2.18 7.68 -10.83
N SER A 137 -2.97 7.02 -11.68
CA SER A 137 -4.18 6.31 -11.22
C SER A 137 -3.85 5.20 -10.24
N LEU A 138 -2.77 4.44 -10.48
CA LEU A 138 -2.38 3.36 -9.57
C LEU A 138 -1.76 3.88 -8.27
N GLU A 139 -0.96 4.95 -8.31
CA GLU A 139 -0.46 5.65 -7.12
C GLU A 139 -1.62 6.19 -6.28
N PHE A 140 -2.60 6.85 -6.92
CA PHE A 140 -3.83 7.29 -6.27
C PHE A 140 -4.61 6.12 -5.63
N CYS A 141 -4.81 5.02 -6.35
CA CYS A 141 -5.50 3.83 -5.82
C CYS A 141 -4.82 3.30 -4.56
N LYS A 142 -3.48 3.26 -4.53
CA LYS A 142 -2.72 2.80 -3.36
C LYS A 142 -2.98 3.69 -2.14
N LEU A 143 -2.91 5.01 -2.30
CA LEU A 143 -3.12 5.96 -1.22
C LEU A 143 -4.58 5.92 -0.74
N MET A 144 -5.54 6.03 -1.67
CA MET A 144 -6.96 6.09 -1.33
C MET A 144 -7.53 4.80 -0.76
N SER A 145 -6.97 3.65 -1.11
CA SER A 145 -7.36 2.38 -0.48
C SER A 145 -7.09 2.39 1.04
N ASN A 146 -5.97 2.94 1.47
CA ASN A 146 -5.64 3.08 2.88
C ASN A 146 -6.46 4.19 3.56
N VAL A 147 -6.70 5.31 2.87
CA VAL A 147 -7.57 6.39 3.37
C VAL A 147 -8.98 5.86 3.62
N ARG A 148 -9.55 5.09 2.67
CA ARG A 148 -10.87 4.48 2.84
C ARG A 148 -10.91 3.59 4.09
N TYR A 149 -9.93 2.72 4.27
CA TYR A 149 -9.85 1.86 5.45
C TYR A 149 -9.79 2.66 6.76
N GLY A 150 -8.97 3.72 6.79
CA GLY A 150 -8.89 4.63 7.93
C GLY A 150 -10.19 5.38 8.19
N TYR A 151 -10.87 5.84 7.14
CA TYR A 151 -12.17 6.52 7.25
C TYR A 151 -13.24 5.62 7.88
N GLU A 152 -13.31 4.36 7.47
CA GLU A 152 -14.25 3.37 8.03
C GLU A 152 -13.99 3.11 9.53
N ILE A 153 -12.71 3.07 9.95
CA ILE A 153 -12.36 2.99 11.38
C ILE A 153 -12.82 4.27 12.11
N CYS A 154 -12.58 5.46 11.55
CA CYS A 154 -12.99 6.72 12.15
C CYS A 154 -14.51 6.89 12.22
N PHE A 155 -15.23 6.36 11.23
CA PHE A 155 -16.68 6.26 11.29
C PHE A 155 -17.12 5.48 12.53
N MET A 156 -16.51 4.35 12.80
CA MET A 156 -16.83 3.55 14.00
C MET A 156 -16.40 4.22 15.30
N GLN A 157 -15.29 4.98 15.31
CA GLN A 157 -14.92 5.81 16.48
C GLN A 157 -16.02 6.83 16.81
N GLU A 158 -16.59 7.50 15.79
CA GLU A 158 -17.65 8.49 16.00
C GLU A 158 -18.97 7.81 16.35
N ALA A 159 -19.31 6.69 15.74
CA ALA A 159 -20.49 5.89 16.10
C ALA A 159 -20.45 5.47 17.57
N GLU A 160 -19.29 5.06 18.09
CA GLU A 160 -19.10 4.74 19.51
C GLU A 160 -19.32 5.97 20.41
N ARG A 161 -18.80 7.15 20.03
CA ARG A 161 -19.03 8.41 20.77
C ARG A 161 -20.50 8.80 20.80
N ILE A 162 -21.20 8.63 19.68
CA ILE A 162 -22.64 8.90 19.59
C ILE A 162 -23.42 7.91 20.47
N ALA A 163 -23.12 6.61 20.38
CA ALA A 163 -23.74 5.58 21.19
C ALA A 163 -23.59 5.88 22.68
N ASN A 164 -22.37 6.21 23.14
CA ASN A 164 -22.10 6.57 24.53
C ASN A 164 -22.91 7.79 24.99
N LYS A 165 -23.06 8.83 24.16
CA LYS A 165 -23.87 10.01 24.49
C LYS A 165 -25.36 9.70 24.60
N LEU A 166 -25.84 8.72 23.85
CA LEU A 166 -27.25 8.33 23.81
C LEU A 166 -27.58 7.17 24.77
N GLY A 167 -26.58 6.61 25.47
CA GLY A 167 -26.76 5.43 26.30
C GLY A 167 -27.05 4.15 25.51
N ALA A 168 -26.62 4.11 24.24
CA ALA A 168 -26.78 2.96 23.36
C ALA A 168 -25.53 2.04 23.42
N ASP A 169 -25.73 0.75 23.12
CA ASP A 169 -24.63 -0.22 23.04
C ASP A 169 -24.10 -0.35 21.61
N ILE A 170 -22.85 0.05 21.41
CA ILE A 170 -22.15 -0.06 20.11
C ILE A 170 -22.04 -1.51 19.64
N ASN A 171 -21.99 -2.51 20.54
CA ASN A 171 -21.94 -3.92 20.16
C ASN A 171 -23.26 -4.36 19.50
N MET A 172 -24.38 -3.80 19.90
CA MET A 172 -25.65 -4.04 19.22
C MET A 172 -25.67 -3.50 17.79
N PHE A 173 -25.03 -2.37 17.55
CA PHE A 173 -24.85 -1.83 16.20
C PHE A 173 -23.99 -2.76 15.33
N LEU A 174 -22.86 -3.26 15.87
CA LEU A 174 -22.03 -4.24 15.16
C LEU A 174 -22.77 -5.53 14.85
N PHE A 175 -23.56 -6.04 15.80
CA PHE A 175 -24.39 -7.22 15.58
C PHE A 175 -25.46 -6.99 14.50
N PHE A 176 -26.11 -5.83 14.49
CA PHE A 176 -27.09 -5.43 13.49
C PHE A 176 -26.48 -5.37 12.07
N GLU A 177 -25.28 -4.78 11.94
CA GLU A 177 -24.55 -4.74 10.67
C GLU A 177 -24.08 -6.14 10.22
N ALA A 178 -23.71 -7.02 11.14
CA ALA A 178 -23.35 -8.39 10.83
C ALA A 178 -24.55 -9.19 10.31
N ASP A 179 -25.73 -9.03 10.90
CA ASP A 179 -26.97 -9.65 10.43
C ASP A 179 -27.38 -9.13 9.04
N TYR A 180 -27.26 -7.81 8.81
CA TYR A 180 -27.45 -7.18 7.50
C TYR A 180 -26.55 -7.84 6.43
N ASN A 181 -25.27 -8.03 6.72
CA ASN A 181 -24.35 -8.71 5.82
C ASN A 181 -24.72 -10.17 5.56
N SER A 182 -25.15 -10.88 6.60
CA SER A 182 -25.64 -12.27 6.47
C SER A 182 -26.90 -12.37 5.56
N GLY A 183 -27.79 -11.38 5.64
CA GLY A 183 -28.94 -11.28 4.75
C GLY A 183 -28.52 -11.17 3.28
N TYR A 184 -27.55 -10.32 2.98
CA TYR A 184 -27.04 -10.15 1.61
C TYR A 184 -26.22 -11.34 1.10
N ASP A 185 -25.57 -12.10 1.98
CA ASP A 185 -24.95 -13.39 1.59
C ASP A 185 -26.01 -14.39 1.12
N LYS A 186 -27.13 -14.51 1.84
CA LYS A 186 -28.25 -15.37 1.45
C LYS A 186 -28.90 -14.97 0.12
N LEU A 187 -28.84 -13.68 -0.22
CA LEU A 187 -29.34 -13.12 -1.47
C LEU A 187 -28.30 -13.16 -2.61
N ASN A 188 -27.08 -13.67 -2.39
CA ASN A 188 -25.94 -13.62 -3.32
C ASN A 188 -25.61 -12.19 -3.79
N GLN A 189 -25.77 -11.20 -2.92
CA GLN A 189 -25.53 -9.78 -3.18
C GLN A 189 -24.36 -9.25 -2.32
N GLY A 190 -23.23 -9.91 -2.36
CA GLY A 190 -22.05 -9.58 -1.54
C GLY A 190 -21.51 -8.16 -1.76
N ASN A 191 -21.82 -7.51 -2.88
CA ASN A 191 -21.49 -6.11 -3.17
C ASN A 191 -22.23 -5.10 -2.28
N MET A 192 -23.29 -5.50 -1.59
CA MET A 192 -24.06 -4.66 -0.65
C MET A 192 -23.57 -4.76 0.79
N LYS A 193 -22.60 -5.60 1.07
CA LYS A 193 -22.03 -5.78 2.42
C LYS A 193 -21.29 -4.53 2.90
N ARG A 194 -21.42 -4.28 4.19
CA ARG A 194 -20.77 -3.17 4.89
C ARG A 194 -19.52 -3.65 5.63
N PRO A 195 -18.46 -2.86 5.72
CA PRO A 195 -17.29 -3.21 6.51
C PRO A 195 -17.66 -3.38 7.99
N LEU A 196 -17.22 -4.47 8.61
CA LEU A 196 -17.34 -4.67 10.05
C LEU A 196 -16.00 -4.35 10.70
N LEU A 197 -15.85 -3.11 11.13
CA LEU A 197 -14.64 -2.61 11.79
C LEU A 197 -14.96 -2.14 13.20
N TYR A 198 -13.92 -2.05 14.02
CA TYR A 198 -14.02 -1.49 15.38
C TYR A 198 -13.40 -0.09 15.40
N GLY A 199 -13.98 0.81 16.22
CA GLY A 199 -13.50 2.17 16.42
C GLY A 199 -12.21 2.27 17.23
N GLY A 200 -11.22 1.43 16.92
CA GLY A 200 -9.90 1.44 17.55
C GLY A 200 -9.05 2.65 17.14
N LEU A 201 -7.96 2.91 17.88
CA LEU A 201 -6.96 3.87 17.42
C LEU A 201 -6.30 3.36 16.14
N ILE A 202 -6.19 4.22 15.13
CA ILE A 202 -5.40 3.94 13.94
C ILE A 202 -3.93 4.13 14.35
N GLY A 203 -3.31 3.02 14.74
CA GLY A 203 -1.87 2.94 14.96
C GLY A 203 -1.16 2.48 13.70
N GLY A 204 0.16 2.55 13.70
CA GLY A 204 0.98 2.12 12.56
C GLY A 204 1.15 3.18 11.47
N HIS A 205 2.10 2.91 10.57
CA HIS A 205 2.58 3.94 9.66
C HIS A 205 1.75 4.07 8.36
N CYS A 206 1.07 2.99 7.91
CA CYS A 206 0.56 2.97 6.54
C CYS A 206 -0.66 3.86 6.32
N VAL A 207 -1.66 3.83 7.22
CA VAL A 207 -2.95 4.51 6.98
C VAL A 207 -2.80 6.02 7.09
N MET A 208 -2.27 6.51 8.22
CA MET A 208 -2.14 7.95 8.47
C MET A 208 -1.10 8.57 7.54
N GLN A 209 0.03 7.90 7.29
CA GLN A 209 1.04 8.37 6.34
C GLN A 209 0.47 8.53 4.92
N ASN A 210 -0.32 7.57 4.44
CA ASN A 210 -0.94 7.69 3.12
C ASN A 210 -2.00 8.78 3.07
N ALA A 211 -2.73 9.00 4.17
CA ALA A 211 -3.66 10.12 4.30
C ALA A 211 -2.93 11.46 4.26
N ASP A 212 -1.79 11.57 4.92
CA ASP A 212 -0.96 12.78 4.92
C ASP A 212 -0.42 13.06 3.51
N ILE A 213 0.17 12.07 2.86
CA ILE A 213 0.71 12.19 1.49
C ILE A 213 -0.35 12.74 0.52
N ILE A 214 -1.57 12.18 0.52
CA ILE A 214 -2.60 12.64 -0.43
C ILE A 214 -3.20 13.98 -0.02
N ASN A 215 -3.32 14.24 1.28
CA ASN A 215 -3.88 15.50 1.78
C ASN A 215 -2.96 16.70 1.54
N GLU A 216 -1.65 16.49 1.49
CA GLU A 216 -0.68 17.53 1.09
C GLU A 216 -0.82 17.90 -0.38
N GLN A 217 -1.11 16.94 -1.26
CA GLN A 217 -1.32 17.21 -2.69
C GLN A 217 -2.72 17.73 -3.01
N ALA A 218 -3.74 17.23 -2.33
CA ALA A 218 -5.13 17.54 -2.54
C ALA A 218 -5.86 17.62 -1.19
N PRO A 219 -5.85 18.77 -0.53
CA PRO A 219 -6.50 18.96 0.77
C PRO A 219 -7.97 18.53 0.77
N SER A 220 -8.37 17.73 1.74
CA SER A 220 -9.72 17.16 1.85
C SER A 220 -10.28 17.27 3.26
N GLU A 221 -11.50 17.81 3.37
CA GLU A 221 -12.22 17.88 4.64
C GLU A 221 -12.45 16.49 5.25
N MET A 222 -12.71 15.47 4.42
CA MET A 222 -12.87 14.09 4.85
C MET A 222 -11.58 13.56 5.52
N ILE A 223 -10.42 13.82 4.94
CA ILE A 223 -9.13 13.37 5.50
C ILE A 223 -8.81 14.15 6.77
N ASN A 224 -9.09 15.47 6.81
CA ASN A 224 -8.90 16.28 8.00
C ASN A 224 -9.80 15.81 9.15
N TRP A 225 -11.06 15.46 8.85
CA TRP A 225 -11.96 14.87 9.84
C TRP A 225 -11.45 13.51 10.34
N MET A 226 -10.95 12.65 9.48
CA MET A 226 -10.36 11.37 9.86
C MET A 226 -9.18 11.56 10.82
N ARG A 227 -8.26 12.48 10.52
CA ARG A 227 -7.13 12.83 11.40
C ARG A 227 -7.62 13.33 12.77
N PHE A 228 -8.60 14.22 12.76
CA PHE A 228 -9.20 14.76 13.99
C PHE A 228 -9.86 13.66 14.83
N SER A 229 -10.63 12.77 14.22
CA SER A 229 -11.26 11.65 14.93
C SER A 229 -10.23 10.73 15.57
N ASN A 230 -9.15 10.43 14.88
CA ASN A 230 -8.08 9.57 15.38
C ASN A 230 -7.30 10.23 16.53
N ILE A 231 -7.05 11.55 16.48
CA ILE A 231 -6.44 12.30 17.60
C ILE A 231 -7.34 12.25 18.84
N LYS A 232 -8.66 12.46 18.66
CA LYS A 232 -9.60 12.31 19.78
C LYS A 232 -9.53 10.92 20.41
N LYS A 233 -9.42 9.86 19.56
CA LYS A 233 -9.35 8.49 20.06
C LYS A 233 -8.07 8.21 20.85
N SER A 234 -6.94 8.79 20.44
CA SER A 234 -5.68 8.77 21.21
C SER A 234 -5.87 9.38 22.62
N ILE A 235 -6.45 10.58 22.69
CA ILE A 235 -6.73 11.26 23.97
C ILE A 235 -7.68 10.44 24.85
N GLU A 236 -8.73 9.84 24.28
CA GLU A 236 -9.70 9.00 25.00
C GLU A 236 -9.05 7.75 25.62
N LYS A 237 -7.97 7.26 25.02
CA LYS A 237 -7.19 6.12 25.53
C LYS A 237 -6.08 6.50 26.50
N GLY A 238 -5.76 7.78 26.62
CA GLY A 238 -4.65 8.28 27.42
C GLY A 238 -3.26 8.00 26.78
N GLU A 239 -3.24 7.90 25.46
CA GLU A 239 -2.03 7.71 24.64
C GLU A 239 -1.58 9.03 23.99
#